data_90ced2aa3fca05b886e8759103a5d942
#
_entry.id   90ced2aa3fca05b886e8759103a5d942
#
_cell.length_a   1.000
_cell.length_b   1.000
_cell.length_c   1.000
_cell.angle_alpha   90.00
_cell.angle_beta   90.00
_cell.angle_gamma   90.00
#
_symmetry.space_group_name_H-M   'P 1'
#
loop_
_entity.id
_entity.type
_entity.pdbx_description
1 polymer ?
#
loop_
_entity_poly.entity_id
_entity_poly.type
_entity_poly.pdbx_seq_one_letter_code
_entity_poly.pdbx_strand_id
1 'polypeptide(L)'
;MSSKVIVTIFGASGDLAKRKLYPSLFRLYKSGNLSEHFAVIGTARRPWSKEYFESVVVESITDLADSPQQAQEFASHFYYQSHDVNDTEHYIALRELQSTLDEKYQTEHNKVFFLSMAPQFFGTIAKHLKSEGIVDGQGFERLIVEKPFGTDLETASQLNKELEETFDEEQIFRIDHYLGKEMIQNIFAIRFGNLIFDNLWNRDFIDNIQITFAERLGVEERGGYYDHSGALRDMVQNHTLQLLSLLAMDKPATFTKDAIRAEKVKVFEQMHNPTDEELKKFFIRGQYHSGTIEGKKDISYRSEPNVDPESTTETYASGAFFVDSNRFQGVPFFFRTGKRLTKKGTMVNVVFKQTDSIFGDSLRPNVLTIYIQPNEGFSLSINGKEVGEQFSIAPISFDYETDATATGASPEPYEKLIYDVLNNDSTNYSHWHEVRASWQLIDRIEKLWAENGAPLYEYKSGSMGPTASDDLLTEYGAEWVWKPEPKN
;
A
#
# COMPACT_ATOMS: atom_id res chain seq x y z
N MET A 1 -2.36 25.57 9.50
CA MET A 1 -1.52 25.95 10.66
C MET A 1 -0.41 24.92 10.73
N SER A 2 0.81 25.35 11.06
CA SER A 2 1.93 24.43 11.25
C SER A 2 1.68 23.53 12.46
N SER A 3 2.07 22.24 12.33
CA SER A 3 1.90 21.28 13.42
C SER A 3 2.91 21.49 14.52
N LYS A 4 2.45 21.41 15.76
CA LYS A 4 3.27 21.42 16.98
C LYS A 4 3.39 19.98 17.48
N VAL A 5 4.59 19.38 17.45
CA VAL A 5 4.70 17.94 17.69
C VAL A 5 6.13 17.46 17.98
N ILE A 6 6.27 16.45 18.81
CA ILE A 6 7.48 15.62 18.89
C ILE A 6 7.21 14.30 18.15
N VAL A 7 8.04 14.01 17.14
CA VAL A 7 8.00 12.76 16.39
C VAL A 7 9.12 11.85 16.89
N THR A 8 8.77 10.73 17.51
CA THR A 8 9.74 9.72 17.96
C THR A 8 9.78 8.55 16.98
N ILE A 9 10.93 8.31 16.34
CA ILE A 9 11.13 7.25 15.35
C ILE A 9 11.91 6.11 15.99
N PHE A 10 11.24 4.98 16.23
CA PHE A 10 11.89 3.74 16.64
C PHE A 10 12.44 3.03 15.40
N GLY A 11 13.76 2.83 15.35
CA GLY A 11 14.44 2.32 14.16
C GLY A 11 15.06 3.39 13.26
N ALA A 12 15.39 4.54 13.81
CA ALA A 12 15.90 5.72 13.11
C ALA A 12 17.22 5.49 12.33
N SER A 13 17.99 4.46 12.64
CA SER A 13 19.20 4.11 11.89
C SER A 13 18.94 3.22 10.65
N GLY A 14 17.69 2.85 10.41
CA GLY A 14 17.26 1.95 9.34
C GLY A 14 17.20 2.62 7.95
N ASP A 15 17.11 1.78 6.92
CA ASP A 15 17.02 2.21 5.51
C ASP A 15 15.75 3.04 5.24
N LEU A 16 14.60 2.60 5.80
CA LEU A 16 13.32 3.30 5.63
C LEU A 16 13.41 4.74 6.15
N ALA A 17 13.99 4.94 7.33
CA ALA A 17 14.13 6.27 7.93
C ALA A 17 14.93 7.20 7.00
N LYS A 18 16.09 6.75 6.53
CA LYS A 18 16.97 7.53 5.66
C LYS A 18 16.36 7.83 4.29
N ARG A 19 15.76 6.82 3.66
CA ARG A 19 15.27 6.94 2.28
C ARG A 19 13.88 7.52 2.16
N LYS A 20 13.06 7.43 3.21
CA LYS A 20 11.65 7.83 3.16
C LYS A 20 11.27 8.82 4.25
N LEU A 21 11.54 8.53 5.54
CA LEU A 21 10.98 9.34 6.60
C LEU A 21 11.65 10.73 6.69
N TYR A 22 12.98 10.81 6.68
CA TYR A 22 13.67 12.10 6.74
C TYR A 22 13.37 12.99 5.52
N PRO A 23 13.40 12.47 4.27
CA PRO A 23 12.96 13.22 3.10
C PRO A 23 11.51 13.70 3.18
N SER A 24 10.59 12.88 3.70
CA SER A 24 9.18 13.23 3.83
C SER A 24 8.96 14.31 4.88
N LEU A 25 9.60 14.22 6.05
CA LEU A 25 9.57 15.25 7.08
C LEU A 25 10.18 16.56 6.57
N PHE A 26 11.25 16.49 5.77
CA PHE A 26 11.86 17.67 5.16
C PHE A 26 10.92 18.37 4.17
N ARG A 27 10.19 17.63 3.34
CA ARG A 27 9.19 18.23 2.43
C ARG A 27 8.07 18.90 3.21
N LEU A 28 7.60 18.29 4.31
CA LEU A 28 6.61 18.91 5.20
C LEU A 28 7.16 20.18 5.90
N TYR A 29 8.44 20.20 6.23
CA TYR A 29 9.13 21.39 6.72
C TYR A 29 9.20 22.48 5.64
N LYS A 30 9.63 22.13 4.44
CA LYS A 30 9.75 23.04 3.29
C LYS A 30 8.41 23.64 2.87
N SER A 31 7.32 22.88 2.98
CA SER A 31 5.95 23.34 2.70
C SER A 31 5.28 24.12 3.85
N GLY A 32 5.97 24.27 4.99
CA GLY A 32 5.45 25.00 6.16
C GLY A 32 4.44 24.23 7.01
N ASN A 33 4.22 22.93 6.73
CA ASN A 33 3.39 22.04 7.55
C ASN A 33 4.06 21.67 8.88
N LEU A 34 5.39 21.61 8.89
CA LEU A 34 6.25 21.64 10.06
C LEU A 34 7.04 22.97 10.05
N SER A 35 7.19 23.64 11.18
CA SER A 35 7.93 24.89 11.25
C SER A 35 8.91 24.89 12.43
N GLU A 36 8.85 25.89 13.32
CA GLU A 36 9.72 26.01 14.48
C GLU A 36 9.29 25.19 15.70
N HIS A 37 8.03 24.73 15.74
CA HIS A 37 7.41 24.02 16.88
C HIS A 37 7.42 22.51 16.75
N PHE A 38 8.51 21.93 16.26
CA PHE A 38 8.64 20.47 16.19
C PHE A 38 10.02 20.00 16.60
N ALA A 39 10.09 18.75 17.04
CA ALA A 39 11.34 18.02 17.21
C ALA A 39 11.20 16.58 16.75
N VAL A 40 12.30 15.96 16.33
CA VAL A 40 12.37 14.55 15.97
C VAL A 40 13.36 13.85 16.87
N ILE A 41 12.92 12.77 17.53
CA ILE A 41 13.79 11.91 18.34
C ILE A 41 13.98 10.63 17.56
N GLY A 42 15.21 10.37 17.10
CA GLY A 42 15.58 9.09 16.52
C GLY A 42 16.08 8.13 17.58
N THR A 43 15.54 6.90 17.62
CA THR A 43 16.01 5.87 18.53
C THR A 43 16.46 4.62 17.79
N ALA A 44 17.60 4.06 18.15
CA ALA A 44 18.09 2.75 17.71
C ALA A 44 19.22 2.25 18.62
N ARG A 45 19.61 0.97 18.49
CA ARG A 45 20.67 0.37 19.32
C ARG A 45 22.08 0.90 19.05
N ARG A 46 22.32 1.55 17.90
CA ARG A 46 23.65 2.08 17.56
C ARG A 46 23.99 3.27 18.45
N PRO A 47 25.21 3.35 19.00
CA PRO A 47 25.60 4.45 19.89
C PRO A 47 26.06 5.68 19.08
N TRP A 48 25.13 6.30 18.37
CA TRP A 48 25.39 7.51 17.61
C TRP A 48 25.36 8.75 18.50
N SER A 49 26.22 9.74 18.21
CA SER A 49 26.08 11.07 18.79
C SER A 49 24.98 11.85 18.06
N LYS A 50 24.53 12.94 18.68
CA LYS A 50 23.58 13.87 18.06
C LYS A 50 24.13 14.42 16.74
N GLU A 51 25.37 14.87 16.72
CA GLU A 51 26.05 15.46 15.57
C GLU A 51 26.15 14.44 14.42
N TYR A 52 26.45 13.19 14.72
CA TYR A 52 26.47 12.14 13.71
C TYR A 52 25.06 11.89 13.14
N PHE A 53 24.05 11.86 13.99
CA PHE A 53 22.67 11.67 13.54
C PHE A 53 22.20 12.86 12.67
N GLU A 54 22.50 14.08 13.06
CA GLU A 54 22.24 15.28 12.24
C GLU A 54 22.93 15.16 10.85
N SER A 55 24.17 14.68 10.80
CA SER A 55 24.88 14.48 9.52
C SER A 55 24.19 13.43 8.64
N VAL A 56 23.64 12.35 9.22
CA VAL A 56 22.86 11.35 8.49
C VAL A 56 21.55 11.94 7.94
N VAL A 57 20.89 12.80 8.71
CA VAL A 57 19.68 13.50 8.26
C VAL A 57 20.00 14.44 7.10
N VAL A 58 21.06 15.28 7.23
CA VAL A 58 21.53 16.16 6.16
C VAL A 58 21.85 15.39 4.89
N GLU A 59 22.60 14.29 4.99
CA GLU A 59 22.90 13.43 3.83
C GLU A 59 21.62 12.93 3.14
N SER A 60 20.61 12.53 3.93
CA SER A 60 19.34 11.97 3.42
C SER A 60 18.47 13.00 2.66
N ILE A 61 18.71 14.30 2.83
CA ILE A 61 17.91 15.37 2.24
C ILE A 61 18.71 16.31 1.33
N THR A 62 19.99 16.02 1.08
CA THR A 62 20.90 16.89 0.32
C THR A 62 20.33 17.30 -1.04
N ASP A 63 19.73 16.35 -1.77
CA ASP A 63 19.15 16.59 -3.10
C ASP A 63 17.81 17.37 -3.06
N LEU A 64 17.23 17.56 -1.87
CA LEU A 64 15.94 18.23 -1.68
C LEU A 64 16.09 19.66 -1.13
N ALA A 65 17.21 19.94 -0.48
CA ALA A 65 17.46 21.23 0.16
C ALA A 65 17.90 22.29 -0.88
N ASP A 66 17.39 23.51 -0.71
CA ASP A 66 17.74 24.64 -1.56
C ASP A 66 19.13 25.20 -1.22
N SER A 67 19.63 24.93 -0.01
CA SER A 67 20.95 25.31 0.45
C SER A 67 21.45 24.41 1.60
N PRO A 68 22.76 24.31 1.81
CA PRO A 68 23.32 23.62 2.98
C PRO A 68 22.82 24.16 4.32
N GLN A 69 22.55 25.48 4.41
CA GLN A 69 21.99 26.10 5.59
C GLN A 69 20.60 25.59 5.92
N GLN A 70 19.73 25.48 4.92
CA GLN A 70 18.38 24.95 5.10
C GLN A 70 18.41 23.51 5.59
N ALA A 71 19.29 22.67 5.02
CA ALA A 71 19.45 21.29 5.46
C ALA A 71 19.94 21.20 6.92
N GLN A 72 20.89 22.05 7.30
CA GLN A 72 21.42 22.10 8.65
C GLN A 72 20.39 22.64 9.66
N GLU A 73 19.62 23.66 9.28
CA GLU A 73 18.53 24.19 10.11
C GLU A 73 17.50 23.12 10.41
N PHE A 74 17.03 22.42 9.39
CA PHE A 74 16.10 21.29 9.57
C PHE A 74 16.71 20.21 10.46
N ALA A 75 17.95 19.78 10.21
CA ALA A 75 18.61 18.73 10.98
C ALA A 75 18.83 19.13 12.46
N SER A 76 18.88 20.42 12.79
CA SER A 76 19.02 20.90 14.16
C SER A 76 17.83 20.56 15.08
N HIS A 77 16.67 20.24 14.49
CA HIS A 77 15.48 19.76 15.19
C HIS A 77 15.57 18.26 15.52
N PHE A 78 16.62 17.55 15.09
CA PHE A 78 16.79 16.11 15.28
C PHE A 78 17.68 15.80 16.47
N TYR A 79 17.22 14.88 17.29
CA TYR A 79 17.88 14.40 18.51
C TYR A 79 18.00 12.88 18.43
N TYR A 80 19.06 12.34 19.00
CA TYR A 80 19.28 10.90 18.98
C TYR A 80 19.46 10.34 20.37
N GLN A 81 18.85 9.19 20.61
CA GLN A 81 19.04 8.40 21.81
C GLN A 81 19.37 6.96 21.44
N SER A 82 20.55 6.47 21.90
CA SER A 82 20.79 5.03 21.84
C SER A 82 19.79 4.31 22.73
N HIS A 83 19.04 3.33 22.15
CA HIS A 83 17.86 2.79 22.79
C HIS A 83 17.74 1.29 22.51
N ASP A 84 17.75 0.48 23.56
CA ASP A 84 17.27 -0.90 23.54
C ASP A 84 15.81 -0.90 23.97
N VAL A 85 14.93 -1.42 23.11
CA VAL A 85 13.48 -1.43 23.36
C VAL A 85 13.04 -2.33 24.51
N ASN A 86 13.93 -3.16 25.04
CA ASN A 86 13.68 -4.01 26.21
C ASN A 86 14.20 -3.39 27.51
N ASP A 87 14.88 -2.25 27.47
CA ASP A 87 15.47 -1.60 28.63
C ASP A 87 14.60 -0.44 29.11
N THR A 88 13.99 -0.59 30.30
CA THR A 88 13.12 0.39 30.93
C THR A 88 13.81 1.74 31.18
N GLU A 89 15.09 1.74 31.55
CA GLU A 89 15.85 2.99 31.80
C GLU A 89 15.94 3.87 30.53
N HIS A 90 15.97 3.24 29.36
CA HIS A 90 15.97 3.98 28.11
C HIS A 90 14.64 4.70 27.83
N TYR A 91 13.52 4.18 28.31
CA TYR A 91 12.21 4.88 28.20
C TYR A 91 12.10 6.02 29.22
N ILE A 92 12.66 5.86 30.42
CA ILE A 92 12.74 6.94 31.40
C ILE A 92 13.55 8.11 30.79
N ALA A 93 14.71 7.82 30.23
CA ALA A 93 15.53 8.82 29.54
C ALA A 93 14.82 9.44 28.33
N LEU A 94 14.04 8.65 27.57
CA LEU A 94 13.23 9.14 26.45
C LEU A 94 12.16 10.12 26.93
N ARG A 95 11.47 9.83 28.02
CA ARG A 95 10.48 10.72 28.62
C ARG A 95 11.10 12.06 29.05
N GLU A 96 12.25 12.02 29.71
CA GLU A 96 12.97 13.22 30.11
C GLU A 96 13.41 14.07 28.92
N LEU A 97 13.91 13.42 27.86
CA LEU A 97 14.26 14.09 26.61
C LEU A 97 13.02 14.73 25.97
N GLN A 98 11.88 14.01 25.88
CA GLN A 98 10.64 14.55 25.34
C GLN A 98 10.16 15.77 26.14
N SER A 99 10.18 15.72 27.47
CA SER A 99 9.81 16.87 28.32
C SER A 99 10.68 18.08 28.04
N THR A 100 12.01 17.90 27.96
CA THR A 100 12.96 18.97 27.64
C THR A 100 12.68 19.58 26.25
N LEU A 101 12.35 18.76 25.27
CA LEU A 101 12.08 19.21 23.91
C LEU A 101 10.69 19.86 23.78
N ASP A 102 9.71 19.40 24.56
CA ASP A 102 8.39 20.03 24.61
C ASP A 102 8.48 21.46 25.12
N GLU A 103 9.22 21.68 26.21
CA GLU A 103 9.50 23.04 26.71
C GLU A 103 10.25 23.91 25.69
N LYS A 104 11.27 23.33 25.05
CA LYS A 104 12.10 24.06 24.08
C LYS A 104 11.34 24.47 22.83
N TYR A 105 10.54 23.56 22.26
CA TYR A 105 9.85 23.74 20.98
C TYR A 105 8.38 24.12 21.14
N GLN A 106 7.85 24.13 22.35
CA GLN A 106 6.46 24.45 22.68
C GLN A 106 5.47 23.59 21.87
N THR A 107 5.68 22.25 21.92
CA THR A 107 4.93 21.29 21.14
C THR A 107 3.57 20.91 21.73
N GLU A 108 3.19 21.49 22.87
CA GLU A 108 1.89 21.31 23.53
C GLU A 108 1.62 19.84 23.92
N HIS A 109 2.67 19.11 24.29
CA HIS A 109 2.64 17.67 24.64
C HIS A 109 2.15 16.75 23.50
N ASN A 110 2.09 17.25 22.27
CA ASN A 110 1.69 16.46 21.12
C ASN A 110 2.79 15.48 20.70
N LYS A 111 2.46 14.19 20.58
CA LYS A 111 3.42 13.13 20.34
C LYS A 111 2.96 12.24 19.18
N VAL A 112 3.89 11.92 18.29
CA VAL A 112 3.74 10.89 17.25
C VAL A 112 4.86 9.88 17.44
N PHE A 113 4.50 8.60 17.53
CA PHE A 113 5.44 7.49 17.62
C PHE A 113 5.42 6.72 16.32
N PHE A 114 6.57 6.57 15.66
CA PHE A 114 6.71 5.86 14.41
C PHE A 114 7.50 4.55 14.63
N LEU A 115 6.86 3.41 14.43
CA LEU A 115 7.48 2.09 14.60
C LEU A 115 8.10 1.62 13.27
N SER A 116 9.34 2.06 13.01
CA SER A 116 10.12 1.72 11.80
C SER A 116 11.13 0.59 12.07
N MET A 117 10.65 -0.53 12.62
CA MET A 117 11.50 -1.65 13.01
C MET A 117 10.75 -2.99 12.91
N ALA A 118 11.37 -4.08 13.33
CA ALA A 118 10.76 -5.40 13.25
C ALA A 118 9.47 -5.50 14.11
N PRO A 119 8.36 -6.03 13.57
CA PRO A 119 7.04 -6.04 14.22
C PRO A 119 7.00 -6.70 15.60
N GLN A 120 7.87 -7.66 15.85
CA GLN A 120 7.97 -8.36 17.14
C GLN A 120 8.24 -7.44 18.34
N PHE A 121 8.67 -6.21 18.11
CA PHE A 121 8.95 -5.23 19.16
C PHE A 121 7.80 -4.24 19.37
N PHE A 122 6.77 -4.24 18.54
CA PHE A 122 5.72 -3.21 18.58
C PHE A 122 4.94 -3.25 19.90
N GLY A 123 4.51 -4.43 20.36
CA GLY A 123 3.83 -4.59 21.64
C GLY A 123 4.71 -4.20 22.83
N THR A 124 5.99 -4.59 22.83
CA THR A 124 6.94 -4.20 23.86
C THR A 124 7.09 -2.68 23.97
N ILE A 125 7.23 -2.00 22.82
CA ILE A 125 7.35 -0.54 22.78
C ILE A 125 6.07 0.10 23.32
N ALA A 126 4.90 -0.30 22.83
CA ALA A 126 3.62 0.25 23.27
C ALA A 126 3.45 0.11 24.80
N LYS A 127 3.75 -1.06 25.34
CA LYS A 127 3.68 -1.33 26.79
C LYS A 127 4.59 -0.38 27.59
N HIS A 128 5.85 -0.21 27.16
CA HIS A 128 6.79 0.68 27.87
C HIS A 128 6.40 2.16 27.70
N LEU A 129 5.88 2.58 26.56
CA LEU A 129 5.38 3.95 26.37
C LEU A 129 4.32 4.29 27.42
N LYS A 130 3.45 3.33 27.78
CA LYS A 130 2.44 3.50 28.83
C LYS A 130 3.02 3.38 30.23
N SER A 131 3.75 2.31 30.53
CA SER A 131 4.24 2.04 31.89
C SER A 131 5.18 3.12 32.40
N GLU A 132 5.99 3.71 31.52
CA GLU A 132 6.94 4.76 31.89
C GLU A 132 6.35 6.17 31.74
N GLY A 133 5.05 6.30 31.48
CA GLY A 133 4.32 7.58 31.45
C GLY A 133 4.75 8.49 30.31
N ILE A 134 5.14 7.92 29.17
CA ILE A 134 5.39 8.66 27.93
C ILE A 134 4.07 8.95 27.25
N VAL A 135 3.17 7.97 27.20
CA VAL A 135 1.75 8.14 26.88
C VAL A 135 1.03 8.49 28.16
N ASP A 136 0.61 9.73 28.30
CA ASP A 136 0.09 10.33 29.54
C ASP A 136 -1.26 11.05 29.36
N GLY A 137 -1.79 11.09 28.13
CA GLY A 137 -3.05 11.74 27.78
C GLY A 137 -2.98 13.26 27.72
N GLN A 138 -1.77 13.85 27.77
CA GLN A 138 -1.58 15.27 27.55
C GLN A 138 -1.28 15.53 26.05
N GLY A 139 -1.99 16.45 25.44
CA GLY A 139 -1.90 16.64 24.00
C GLY A 139 -2.48 15.48 23.19
N PHE A 140 -2.22 15.44 21.89
CA PHE A 140 -2.53 14.26 21.10
C PHE A 140 -1.37 13.25 21.10
N GLU A 141 -1.72 11.98 21.09
CA GLU A 141 -0.77 10.88 21.04
C GLU A 141 -1.17 9.93 19.94
N ARG A 142 -0.30 9.68 18.96
CA ARG A 142 -0.59 8.88 17.77
C ARG A 142 0.53 7.92 17.49
N LEU A 143 0.16 6.69 17.14
CA LEU A 143 1.07 5.60 16.83
C LEU A 143 1.01 5.26 15.34
N ILE A 144 2.12 5.35 14.65
CA ILE A 144 2.26 4.90 13.26
C ILE A 144 2.92 3.53 13.26
N VAL A 145 2.25 2.57 12.64
CA VAL A 145 2.70 1.17 12.60
C VAL A 145 2.99 0.76 11.16
N GLU A 146 4.22 0.30 10.92
CA GLU A 146 4.65 -0.23 9.63
C GLU A 146 4.18 -1.67 9.41
N LYS A 147 4.10 -2.06 8.12
CA LYS A 147 3.87 -3.45 7.77
C LYS A 147 5.13 -4.31 7.95
N PRO A 148 4.94 -5.63 8.19
CA PRO A 148 3.67 -6.36 8.25
C PRO A 148 2.96 -6.19 9.60
N PHE A 149 1.63 -6.15 9.57
CA PHE A 149 0.80 -6.18 10.76
C PHE A 149 0.31 -7.62 11.02
N GLY A 150 1.12 -8.39 11.71
CA GLY A 150 0.99 -9.83 11.82
C GLY A 150 1.46 -10.59 10.57
N THR A 151 1.46 -11.90 10.65
CA THR A 151 1.74 -12.84 9.54
C THR A 151 0.55 -13.76 9.24
N ASP A 152 -0.46 -13.72 10.09
CA ASP A 152 -1.74 -14.43 10.06
C ASP A 152 -2.74 -13.73 10.99
N LEU A 153 -3.96 -14.21 11.06
CA LEU A 153 -5.01 -13.63 11.91
C LEU A 153 -4.67 -13.70 13.41
N GLU A 154 -4.02 -14.78 13.85
CA GLU A 154 -3.68 -14.96 15.27
C GLU A 154 -2.64 -13.93 15.72
N THR A 155 -1.54 -13.84 15.00
CA THR A 155 -0.45 -12.90 15.31
C THR A 155 -0.88 -11.44 15.12
N ALA A 156 -1.70 -11.14 14.10
CA ALA A 156 -2.28 -9.82 13.92
C ALA A 156 -3.22 -9.44 15.08
N SER A 157 -4.07 -10.39 15.53
CA SER A 157 -4.99 -10.15 16.64
C SER A 157 -4.25 -9.95 17.98
N GLN A 158 -3.19 -10.73 18.20
CA GLN A 158 -2.35 -10.57 19.39
C GLN A 158 -1.66 -9.20 19.40
N LEU A 159 -1.06 -8.81 18.27
CA LEU A 159 -0.42 -7.49 18.13
C LEU A 159 -1.43 -6.36 18.34
N ASN A 160 -2.61 -6.47 17.72
CA ASN A 160 -3.66 -5.46 17.89
C ASN A 160 -4.04 -5.28 19.34
N LYS A 161 -4.27 -6.39 20.07
CA LYS A 161 -4.58 -6.36 21.50
C LYS A 161 -3.48 -5.68 22.32
N GLU A 162 -2.21 -5.98 22.05
CA GLU A 162 -1.08 -5.36 22.74
C GLU A 162 -1.02 -3.84 22.52
N LEU A 163 -1.35 -3.38 21.30
CA LEU A 163 -1.38 -1.94 21.00
C LEU A 163 -2.58 -1.26 21.65
N GLU A 164 -3.76 -1.90 21.65
CA GLU A 164 -4.98 -1.37 22.29
C GLU A 164 -4.89 -1.29 23.82
N GLU A 165 -3.97 -1.99 24.45
CA GLU A 165 -3.66 -1.80 25.88
C GLU A 165 -3.10 -0.39 26.17
N THR A 166 -2.58 0.31 25.16
CA THR A 166 -1.92 1.61 25.30
C THR A 166 -2.61 2.72 24.54
N PHE A 167 -3.07 2.46 23.32
CA PHE A 167 -3.65 3.43 22.41
C PHE A 167 -5.08 3.03 22.03
N ASP A 168 -5.97 3.99 21.90
CA ASP A 168 -7.27 3.75 21.29
C ASP A 168 -7.11 3.50 19.77
N GLU A 169 -8.05 2.80 19.13
CA GLU A 169 -7.97 2.48 17.69
C GLU A 169 -7.83 3.75 16.83
N GLU A 170 -8.45 4.86 17.20
CA GLU A 170 -8.37 6.14 16.53
C GLU A 170 -6.99 6.80 16.62
N GLN A 171 -6.14 6.33 17.52
CA GLN A 171 -4.76 6.78 17.69
C GLN A 171 -3.76 5.90 16.91
N ILE A 172 -4.20 4.73 16.39
CA ILE A 172 -3.35 3.76 15.70
C ILE A 172 -3.48 3.93 14.18
N PHE A 173 -2.40 4.30 13.54
CA PHE A 173 -2.28 4.54 12.10
C PHE A 173 -1.47 3.43 11.45
N ARG A 174 -2.15 2.38 10.94
CA ARG A 174 -1.50 1.23 10.26
C ARG A 174 -1.24 1.59 8.81
N ILE A 175 0.03 1.68 8.43
CA ILE A 175 0.44 2.09 7.09
C ILE A 175 0.10 1.01 6.06
N ASP A 176 -0.64 1.44 5.03
CA ASP A 176 -0.58 0.91 3.69
C ASP A 176 -0.09 2.03 2.76
N HIS A 177 1.18 1.99 2.38
CA HIS A 177 1.79 3.09 1.61
C HIS A 177 1.17 3.30 0.22
N TYR A 178 0.42 2.33 -0.32
CA TYR A 178 -0.34 2.52 -1.55
C TYR A 178 -1.50 3.50 -1.37
N LEU A 179 -2.17 3.50 -0.21
CA LEU A 179 -3.25 4.44 0.08
C LEU A 179 -2.78 5.91 0.10
N GLY A 180 -1.49 6.14 0.33
CA GLY A 180 -0.88 7.47 0.23
C GLY A 180 -0.61 7.94 -1.20
N LYS A 181 -0.83 7.10 -2.23
CA LYS A 181 -0.58 7.48 -3.64
C LYS A 181 -1.71 8.34 -4.20
N GLU A 182 -1.31 9.39 -4.93
CA GLU A 182 -2.24 10.37 -5.51
C GLU A 182 -3.35 9.73 -6.35
N MET A 183 -2.98 8.81 -7.24
CA MET A 183 -3.97 8.16 -8.13
C MET A 183 -4.90 7.18 -7.42
N ILE A 184 -4.53 6.66 -6.26
CA ILE A 184 -5.46 5.87 -5.43
C ILE A 184 -6.47 6.79 -4.75
N GLN A 185 -6.05 7.95 -4.24
CA GLN A 185 -6.97 8.95 -3.71
C GLN A 185 -7.87 9.54 -4.80
N ASN A 186 -7.36 9.66 -6.03
CA ASN A 186 -8.13 10.13 -7.17
C ASN A 186 -9.32 9.21 -7.54
N ILE A 187 -9.32 7.95 -7.10
CA ILE A 187 -10.48 7.05 -7.25
C ILE A 187 -11.74 7.67 -6.65
N PHE A 188 -11.64 8.36 -5.51
CA PHE A 188 -12.79 9.06 -4.91
C PHE A 188 -13.35 10.15 -5.84
N ALA A 189 -12.44 10.96 -6.43
CA ALA A 189 -12.84 12.02 -7.34
C ALA A 189 -13.46 11.46 -8.63
N ILE A 190 -12.85 10.42 -9.22
CA ILE A 190 -13.37 9.75 -10.40
C ILE A 190 -14.77 9.19 -10.13
N ARG A 191 -14.93 8.40 -9.06
CA ARG A 191 -16.18 7.69 -8.77
C ARG A 191 -17.29 8.62 -8.29
N PHE A 192 -17.00 9.53 -7.40
CA PHE A 192 -18.03 10.30 -6.67
C PHE A 192 -18.13 11.75 -7.11
N GLY A 193 -17.17 12.26 -7.87
CA GLY A 193 -17.17 13.61 -8.43
C GLY A 193 -17.75 13.72 -9.84
N ASN A 194 -18.02 12.60 -10.51
CA ASN A 194 -18.46 12.58 -11.90
C ASN A 194 -19.77 11.82 -12.06
N LEU A 195 -20.81 12.49 -12.54
CA LEU A 195 -22.16 11.94 -12.74
C LEU A 195 -22.14 10.68 -13.62
N ILE A 196 -21.29 10.64 -14.64
CA ILE A 196 -21.15 9.49 -15.53
C ILE A 196 -20.74 8.25 -14.71
N PHE A 197 -19.66 8.34 -13.94
CA PHE A 197 -19.17 7.20 -13.19
C PHE A 197 -20.04 6.87 -11.98
N ASP A 198 -20.63 7.85 -11.29
CA ASP A 198 -21.53 7.60 -10.15
C ASP A 198 -22.71 6.70 -10.55
N ASN A 199 -23.26 6.89 -11.77
CA ASN A 199 -24.36 6.09 -12.31
C ASN A 199 -23.93 4.73 -12.90
N LEU A 200 -22.78 4.67 -13.54
CA LEU A 200 -22.33 3.46 -14.24
C LEU A 200 -21.55 2.49 -13.33
N TRP A 201 -21.23 2.88 -12.09
CA TRP A 201 -20.35 2.10 -11.19
C TRP A 201 -21.14 1.03 -10.44
N ASN A 202 -21.73 0.08 -11.17
CA ASN A 202 -22.51 -1.00 -10.57
C ASN A 202 -22.61 -2.22 -11.53
N ARG A 203 -23.15 -3.32 -11.02
CA ARG A 203 -23.32 -4.61 -11.73
C ARG A 203 -24.11 -4.55 -13.05
N ASP A 204 -24.94 -3.52 -13.25
CA ASP A 204 -25.74 -3.42 -14.46
C ASP A 204 -24.88 -2.96 -15.64
N PHE A 205 -23.79 -2.25 -15.38
CA PHE A 205 -22.90 -1.66 -16.40
C PHE A 205 -21.46 -2.19 -16.34
N ILE A 206 -20.93 -2.58 -15.17
CA ILE A 206 -19.59 -3.13 -15.05
C ILE A 206 -19.64 -4.64 -15.30
N ASP A 207 -18.76 -5.10 -16.17
CA ASP A 207 -18.55 -6.52 -16.45
C ASP A 207 -17.57 -7.12 -15.45
N ASN A 208 -16.39 -6.52 -15.33
CA ASN A 208 -15.38 -6.92 -14.37
C ASN A 208 -14.46 -5.73 -13.99
N ILE A 209 -13.75 -5.88 -12.87
CA ILE A 209 -12.70 -4.97 -12.46
C ILE A 209 -11.39 -5.76 -12.33
N GLN A 210 -10.29 -5.23 -12.86
CA GLN A 210 -8.99 -5.90 -12.84
C GLN A 210 -7.96 -5.05 -12.11
N ILE A 211 -7.34 -5.62 -11.08
CA ILE A 211 -6.30 -4.98 -10.27
C ILE A 211 -4.96 -5.66 -10.56
N THR A 212 -3.99 -4.92 -11.05
CA THR A 212 -2.66 -5.47 -11.38
C THR A 212 -1.56 -4.77 -10.58
N PHE A 213 -0.73 -5.59 -9.93
CA PHE A 213 0.52 -5.17 -9.30
C PHE A 213 1.67 -5.98 -9.90
N ALA A 214 2.27 -5.48 -10.97
CA ALA A 214 3.35 -6.17 -11.65
C ALA A 214 4.71 -5.59 -11.24
N GLU A 215 5.60 -6.44 -10.76
CA GLU A 215 6.96 -6.07 -10.42
C GLU A 215 7.95 -6.73 -11.39
N ARG A 216 8.90 -5.95 -11.88
CA ARG A 216 9.95 -6.47 -12.76
C ARG A 216 11.13 -7.05 -11.99
N LEU A 217 11.36 -6.56 -10.78
CA LEU A 217 12.41 -7.06 -9.90
C LEU A 217 12.02 -8.40 -9.28
N GLY A 218 13.01 -9.21 -8.96
CA GLY A 218 12.86 -10.41 -8.15
C GLY A 218 12.86 -10.12 -6.66
N VAL A 219 13.23 -11.11 -5.87
CA VAL A 219 13.35 -10.95 -4.41
C VAL A 219 14.72 -10.41 -4.01
N GLU A 220 15.73 -10.58 -4.86
CA GLU A 220 17.09 -10.07 -4.67
C GLU A 220 17.63 -10.42 -3.26
N GLU A 221 18.27 -9.49 -2.58
CA GLU A 221 18.80 -9.65 -1.21
C GLU A 221 17.71 -9.92 -0.13
N ARG A 222 16.43 -9.76 -0.48
CA ARG A 222 15.31 -9.99 0.42
C ARG A 222 14.73 -11.40 0.34
N GLY A 223 15.42 -12.34 -0.33
CA GLY A 223 14.95 -13.72 -0.51
C GLY A 223 14.52 -14.36 0.79
N GLY A 224 15.33 -14.30 1.86
CA GLY A 224 15.00 -14.88 3.15
C GLY A 224 13.75 -14.31 3.83
N TYR A 225 13.47 -13.02 3.68
CA TYR A 225 12.22 -12.43 4.16
C TYR A 225 11.03 -12.89 3.31
N TYR A 226 11.19 -12.83 1.99
CA TYR A 226 10.12 -13.11 1.06
C TYR A 226 9.68 -14.59 1.09
N ASP A 227 10.63 -15.49 1.37
CA ASP A 227 10.38 -16.92 1.47
C ASP A 227 9.39 -17.30 2.59
N HIS A 228 9.25 -16.43 3.58
CA HIS A 228 8.26 -16.56 4.65
C HIS A 228 7.01 -15.69 4.46
N SER A 229 6.97 -14.85 3.42
CA SER A 229 5.85 -13.95 3.16
C SER A 229 5.00 -14.40 1.97
N GLY A 230 5.62 -14.58 0.80
CA GLY A 230 4.93 -14.83 -0.45
C GLY A 230 4.16 -13.64 -1.02
N ALA A 231 3.66 -13.79 -2.23
CA ALA A 231 2.92 -12.74 -2.93
C ALA A 231 1.55 -12.46 -2.29
N LEU A 232 0.93 -13.49 -1.72
CA LEU A 232 -0.41 -13.36 -1.12
C LEU A 232 -0.38 -12.43 0.11
N ARG A 233 0.57 -12.65 1.04
CA ARG A 233 0.73 -11.81 2.22
C ARG A 233 1.35 -10.46 1.90
N ASP A 234 2.35 -10.43 1.00
CA ASP A 234 3.05 -9.19 0.70
C ASP A 234 2.17 -8.17 -0.04
N MET A 235 1.27 -8.62 -0.92
CA MET A 235 0.52 -7.74 -1.81
C MET A 235 -1.00 -7.86 -1.72
N VAL A 236 -1.54 -9.06 -1.48
CA VAL A 236 -2.98 -9.26 -1.57
C VAL A 236 -3.68 -8.94 -0.27
N GLN A 237 -3.16 -9.41 0.86
CA GLN A 237 -3.70 -9.20 2.20
C GLN A 237 -3.90 -7.70 2.53
N ASN A 238 -3.11 -6.86 1.95
CA ASN A 238 -3.08 -5.41 2.20
C ASN A 238 -3.51 -4.62 0.94
N HIS A 239 -2.57 -4.26 0.09
CA HIS A 239 -2.76 -3.32 -1.03
C HIS A 239 -3.90 -3.70 -1.97
N THR A 240 -4.02 -4.98 -2.36
CA THR A 240 -5.08 -5.42 -3.28
C THR A 240 -6.45 -5.31 -2.63
N LEU A 241 -6.62 -5.80 -1.39
CA LEU A 241 -7.89 -5.75 -0.68
C LEU A 241 -8.27 -4.32 -0.28
N GLN A 242 -7.29 -3.48 0.07
CA GLN A 242 -7.53 -2.06 0.32
C GLN A 242 -8.02 -1.35 -0.95
N LEU A 243 -7.36 -1.59 -2.09
CA LEU A 243 -7.76 -1.01 -3.36
C LEU A 243 -9.15 -1.52 -3.81
N LEU A 244 -9.42 -2.82 -3.63
CA LEU A 244 -10.74 -3.39 -3.86
C LEU A 244 -11.80 -2.68 -3.02
N SER A 245 -11.54 -2.42 -1.74
CA SER A 245 -12.51 -1.75 -0.86
C SER A 245 -12.86 -0.34 -1.36
N LEU A 246 -11.88 0.41 -1.86
CA LEU A 246 -12.11 1.74 -2.47
C LEU A 246 -12.90 1.66 -3.77
N LEU A 247 -12.70 0.59 -4.55
CA LEU A 247 -13.42 0.37 -5.81
C LEU A 247 -14.86 -0.13 -5.60
N ALA A 248 -15.11 -0.85 -4.50
CA ALA A 248 -16.40 -1.48 -4.24
C ALA A 248 -17.29 -0.74 -3.24
N MET A 249 -16.75 0.16 -2.42
CA MET A 249 -17.52 0.88 -1.41
C MET A 249 -18.67 1.72 -2.02
N ASP A 250 -19.72 1.92 -1.27
CA ASP A 250 -20.74 2.89 -1.64
C ASP A 250 -20.24 4.33 -1.44
N LYS A 251 -20.94 5.29 -2.06
CA LYS A 251 -20.66 6.71 -1.89
C LYS A 251 -20.89 7.12 -0.44
N PRO A 252 -19.86 7.59 0.28
CA PRO A 252 -20.05 8.02 1.66
C PRO A 252 -20.95 9.26 1.73
N ALA A 253 -21.72 9.39 2.81
CA ALA A 253 -22.62 10.54 2.99
C ALA A 253 -21.86 11.87 3.10
N THR A 254 -20.61 11.83 3.61
CA THR A 254 -19.70 12.97 3.72
C THR A 254 -18.29 12.51 3.42
N PHE A 255 -17.44 13.42 2.93
CA PHE A 255 -16.03 13.12 2.70
C PHE A 255 -15.24 13.30 4.00
N THR A 256 -15.46 12.37 4.95
CA THR A 256 -14.77 12.33 6.25
C THR A 256 -14.20 10.94 6.49
N LYS A 257 -13.12 10.86 7.28
CA LYS A 257 -12.46 9.60 7.63
C LYS A 257 -13.44 8.54 8.13
N ASP A 258 -14.39 8.92 9.00
CA ASP A 258 -15.32 7.97 9.62
C ASP A 258 -16.37 7.46 8.61
N ALA A 259 -16.89 8.34 7.75
CA ALA A 259 -17.85 7.96 6.72
C ALA A 259 -17.20 7.06 5.66
N ILE A 260 -15.96 7.36 5.23
CA ILE A 260 -15.22 6.55 4.29
C ILE A 260 -14.88 5.18 4.89
N ARG A 261 -14.40 5.16 6.14
CA ARG A 261 -14.12 3.93 6.89
C ARG A 261 -15.36 3.04 7.00
N ALA A 262 -16.50 3.62 7.36
CA ALA A 262 -17.75 2.87 7.49
C ALA A 262 -18.13 2.17 6.17
N GLU A 263 -17.98 2.84 5.03
CA GLU A 263 -18.27 2.22 3.74
C GLU A 263 -17.23 1.16 3.35
N LYS A 264 -15.95 1.36 3.64
CA LYS A 264 -14.91 0.34 3.42
C LYS A 264 -15.17 -0.92 4.25
N VAL A 265 -15.49 -0.77 5.53
CA VAL A 265 -15.81 -1.91 6.42
C VAL A 265 -16.98 -2.73 5.87
N LYS A 266 -18.04 -2.09 5.37
CA LYS A 266 -19.16 -2.79 4.73
C LYS A 266 -18.72 -3.65 3.55
N VAL A 267 -17.74 -3.19 2.75
CA VAL A 267 -17.20 -4.02 1.66
C VAL A 267 -16.61 -5.31 2.20
N PHE A 268 -15.78 -5.23 3.25
CA PHE A 268 -15.17 -6.40 3.86
C PHE A 268 -16.21 -7.35 4.49
N GLU A 269 -17.26 -6.81 5.11
CA GLU A 269 -18.37 -7.60 5.66
C GLU A 269 -19.21 -8.29 4.58
N GLN A 270 -19.26 -7.72 3.38
CA GLN A 270 -20.00 -8.22 2.22
C GLN A 270 -19.12 -9.00 1.24
N MET A 271 -17.83 -9.18 1.55
CA MET A 271 -17.01 -10.05 0.72
C MET A 271 -17.58 -11.46 0.71
N HIS A 272 -17.73 -12.01 -0.49
CA HIS A 272 -18.18 -13.39 -0.66
C HIS A 272 -17.30 -14.33 0.15
N ASN A 273 -17.92 -15.22 0.90
CA ASN A 273 -17.23 -16.22 1.69
C ASN A 273 -17.14 -17.53 0.88
N PRO A 274 -16.08 -17.74 0.08
CA PRO A 274 -16.02 -18.81 -0.89
C PRO A 274 -15.95 -20.19 -0.19
N THR A 275 -16.55 -21.19 -0.81
CA THR A 275 -16.34 -22.61 -0.44
C THR A 275 -14.91 -23.04 -0.77
N ASP A 276 -14.47 -24.18 -0.25
CA ASP A 276 -13.12 -24.70 -0.56
C ASP A 276 -12.95 -25.04 -2.05
N GLU A 277 -14.01 -25.42 -2.74
CA GLU A 277 -14.00 -25.66 -4.19
C GLU A 277 -13.87 -24.34 -4.96
N GLU A 278 -14.57 -23.30 -4.55
CA GLU A 278 -14.43 -21.97 -5.12
C GLU A 278 -13.04 -21.38 -4.84
N LEU A 279 -12.49 -21.60 -3.65
CA LEU A 279 -11.12 -21.16 -3.34
C LEU A 279 -10.09 -21.80 -4.28
N LYS A 280 -10.21 -23.10 -4.55
CA LYS A 280 -9.33 -23.80 -5.51
C LYS A 280 -9.46 -23.26 -6.92
N LYS A 281 -10.66 -22.86 -7.30
CA LYS A 281 -10.97 -22.33 -8.62
C LYS A 281 -10.53 -20.87 -8.77
N PHE A 282 -10.78 -20.05 -7.74
CA PHE A 282 -10.61 -18.61 -7.82
C PHE A 282 -9.21 -18.10 -7.52
N PHE A 283 -8.37 -18.91 -6.85
CA PHE A 283 -7.04 -18.44 -6.41
C PHE A 283 -5.92 -19.32 -6.97
N ILE A 284 -5.04 -18.67 -7.69
CA ILE A 284 -3.92 -19.28 -8.42
C ILE A 284 -2.63 -18.77 -7.82
N ARG A 285 -1.68 -19.67 -7.53
CA ARG A 285 -0.33 -19.35 -7.09
C ARG A 285 0.70 -19.79 -8.12
N GLY A 286 1.78 -18.98 -8.25
CA GLY A 286 2.85 -19.30 -9.17
C GLY A 286 4.22 -18.96 -8.61
N GLN A 287 5.26 -19.58 -9.15
CA GLN A 287 6.64 -19.30 -8.80
C GLN A 287 7.47 -19.10 -10.08
N TYR A 288 8.31 -18.05 -10.14
CA TYR A 288 9.11 -17.82 -11.33
C TYR A 288 10.27 -18.80 -11.42
N HIS A 289 10.48 -19.28 -12.63
CA HIS A 289 11.68 -20.01 -13.01
C HIS A 289 12.55 -19.17 -13.97
N SER A 290 13.72 -19.69 -14.30
CA SER A 290 14.66 -19.02 -15.19
C SER A 290 13.99 -18.59 -16.51
N GLY A 291 14.36 -17.41 -16.99
CA GLY A 291 13.79 -16.82 -18.19
C GLY A 291 14.72 -15.77 -18.78
N THR A 292 14.13 -14.80 -19.47
CA THR A 292 14.85 -13.69 -20.07
C THR A 292 14.07 -12.39 -19.88
N ILE A 293 14.70 -11.37 -19.33
CA ILE A 293 14.16 -10.04 -19.20
C ILE A 293 15.07 -9.08 -19.97
N GLU A 294 14.53 -8.38 -20.98
CA GLU A 294 15.28 -7.46 -21.85
C GLU A 294 16.57 -8.08 -22.43
N GLY A 295 16.46 -9.33 -22.91
CA GLY A 295 17.61 -10.05 -23.52
C GLY A 295 18.63 -10.58 -22.51
N LYS A 296 18.49 -10.37 -21.21
CA LYS A 296 19.37 -10.89 -20.16
C LYS A 296 18.75 -12.13 -19.53
N LYS A 297 19.58 -13.19 -19.40
CA LYS A 297 19.18 -14.39 -18.66
C LYS A 297 18.92 -14.03 -17.20
N ASP A 298 17.88 -14.61 -16.64
CA ASP A 298 17.45 -14.44 -15.27
C ASP A 298 17.35 -15.78 -14.55
N ILE A 299 17.51 -15.77 -13.23
CA ILE A 299 17.55 -16.98 -12.40
C ILE A 299 16.17 -17.38 -11.94
N SER A 300 16.02 -18.63 -11.50
CA SER A 300 14.78 -19.09 -10.85
C SER A 300 14.71 -18.62 -9.40
N TYR A 301 13.50 -18.57 -8.84
CA TYR A 301 13.27 -18.14 -7.46
C TYR A 301 14.10 -18.95 -6.45
N ARG A 302 14.12 -20.27 -6.58
CA ARG A 302 14.88 -21.16 -5.69
C ARG A 302 16.40 -21.02 -5.82
N SER A 303 16.86 -20.22 -6.77
CA SER A 303 18.28 -19.89 -6.96
C SER A 303 18.63 -18.48 -6.44
N GLU A 304 17.65 -17.74 -5.95
CA GLU A 304 17.87 -16.42 -5.36
C GLU A 304 18.59 -16.53 -4.00
N PRO A 305 19.37 -15.52 -3.59
CA PRO A 305 20.06 -15.53 -2.30
C PRO A 305 19.09 -15.72 -1.13
N ASN A 306 19.46 -16.58 -0.17
CA ASN A 306 18.72 -16.85 1.06
C ASN A 306 17.30 -17.43 0.86
N VAL A 307 16.99 -18.01 -0.30
CA VAL A 307 15.76 -18.77 -0.55
C VAL A 307 16.04 -20.26 -0.36
N ASP A 308 15.10 -20.99 0.26
CA ASP A 308 15.20 -22.43 0.38
C ASP A 308 15.11 -23.08 -1.03
N PRO A 309 16.09 -23.94 -1.43
CA PRO A 309 16.05 -24.65 -2.73
C PRO A 309 14.77 -25.48 -2.97
N GLU A 310 14.10 -25.88 -1.91
CA GLU A 310 12.84 -26.63 -1.97
C GLU A 310 11.60 -25.76 -1.68
N SER A 311 11.76 -24.44 -1.63
CA SER A 311 10.69 -23.51 -1.32
C SER A 311 9.46 -23.71 -2.22
N THR A 312 8.31 -23.69 -1.60
CA THR A 312 6.99 -23.69 -2.26
C THR A 312 6.29 -22.33 -2.16
N THR A 313 6.99 -21.31 -1.73
CA THR A 313 6.46 -19.96 -1.59
C THR A 313 6.15 -19.38 -2.97
N GLU A 314 4.98 -18.83 -3.11
CA GLU A 314 4.53 -18.23 -4.35
C GLU A 314 5.15 -16.83 -4.53
N THR A 315 5.59 -16.56 -5.76
CA THR A 315 6.07 -15.24 -6.20
C THR A 315 5.08 -14.54 -7.13
N TYR A 316 3.96 -15.21 -7.35
CA TYR A 316 2.82 -14.74 -8.12
C TYR A 316 1.53 -15.24 -7.47
N ALA A 317 0.57 -14.35 -7.36
CA ALA A 317 -0.79 -14.69 -6.97
C ALA A 317 -1.78 -13.99 -7.91
N SER A 318 -2.81 -14.70 -8.33
CA SER A 318 -3.96 -14.11 -9.03
C SER A 318 -5.24 -14.78 -8.56
N GLY A 319 -6.36 -14.10 -8.80
CA GLY A 319 -7.65 -14.64 -8.41
C GLY A 319 -8.80 -13.73 -8.72
N ALA A 320 -9.97 -14.12 -8.23
CA ALA A 320 -11.20 -13.36 -8.31
C ALA A 320 -11.83 -13.22 -6.93
N PHE A 321 -12.07 -11.99 -6.52
CA PHE A 321 -12.91 -11.66 -5.36
C PHE A 321 -14.30 -11.27 -5.83
N PHE A 322 -15.29 -11.49 -4.97
CA PHE A 322 -16.67 -11.06 -5.18
C PHE A 322 -17.17 -10.30 -3.95
N VAL A 323 -18.04 -9.34 -4.18
CA VAL A 323 -18.69 -8.57 -3.12
C VAL A 323 -20.21 -8.76 -3.24
N ASP A 324 -20.82 -9.40 -2.24
CA ASP A 324 -22.24 -9.75 -2.21
C ASP A 324 -23.13 -8.54 -1.84
N SER A 325 -22.82 -7.39 -2.43
CA SER A 325 -23.59 -6.17 -2.32
C SER A 325 -24.62 -6.06 -3.46
N ASN A 326 -25.67 -5.28 -3.25
CA ASN A 326 -26.63 -4.98 -4.33
C ASN A 326 -25.93 -4.35 -5.54
N ARG A 327 -24.86 -3.59 -5.30
CA ARG A 327 -24.10 -2.88 -6.34
C ARG A 327 -23.22 -3.80 -7.18
N PHE A 328 -22.63 -4.83 -6.59
CA PHE A 328 -21.58 -5.63 -7.25
C PHE A 328 -21.83 -7.13 -7.29
N GLN A 329 -23.01 -7.60 -6.84
CA GLN A 329 -23.32 -9.02 -6.88
C GLN A 329 -23.08 -9.62 -8.27
N GLY A 330 -22.21 -10.65 -8.33
CA GLY A 330 -21.85 -11.33 -9.56
C GLY A 330 -20.77 -10.65 -10.41
N VAL A 331 -20.27 -9.46 -10.04
CA VAL A 331 -19.17 -8.80 -10.72
C VAL A 331 -17.84 -9.32 -10.15
N PRO A 332 -16.97 -9.95 -10.96
CA PRO A 332 -15.67 -10.39 -10.49
C PRO A 332 -14.69 -9.21 -10.38
N PHE A 333 -13.97 -9.16 -9.27
CA PHE A 333 -12.81 -8.33 -9.06
C PHE A 333 -11.58 -9.21 -9.25
N PHE A 334 -11.05 -9.26 -10.45
CA PHE A 334 -9.84 -10.00 -10.77
C PHE A 334 -8.63 -9.25 -10.23
N PHE A 335 -7.67 -9.98 -9.70
CA PHE A 335 -6.39 -9.42 -9.34
C PHE A 335 -5.24 -10.30 -9.83
N ARG A 336 -4.10 -9.69 -10.05
CA ARG A 336 -2.82 -10.36 -10.20
C ARG A 336 -1.69 -9.53 -9.63
N THR A 337 -0.77 -10.22 -8.99
CA THR A 337 0.49 -9.65 -8.51
C THR A 337 1.62 -10.63 -8.73
N GLY A 338 2.81 -10.15 -9.01
CA GLY A 338 3.95 -11.05 -9.17
C GLY A 338 5.27 -10.33 -9.40
N LYS A 339 6.35 -11.07 -9.15
CA LYS A 339 7.73 -10.65 -9.36
C LYS A 339 8.28 -11.21 -10.66
N ARG A 340 9.37 -10.61 -11.19
CA ARG A 340 9.99 -11.00 -12.46
C ARG A 340 9.01 -10.99 -13.65
N LEU A 341 7.99 -10.12 -13.60
CA LEU A 341 7.08 -9.95 -14.72
C LEU A 341 7.70 -9.10 -15.84
N THR A 342 7.13 -9.19 -17.03
CA THR A 342 7.60 -8.51 -18.25
C THR A 342 7.83 -7.00 -18.05
N LYS A 343 6.91 -6.36 -17.35
CA LYS A 343 6.91 -4.90 -17.17
C LYS A 343 6.40 -4.52 -15.78
N LYS A 344 7.04 -3.53 -15.16
CA LYS A 344 6.51 -2.94 -13.94
C LYS A 344 5.26 -2.12 -14.26
N GLY A 345 4.20 -2.32 -13.47
CA GLY A 345 2.98 -1.51 -13.57
C GLY A 345 2.00 -1.84 -12.46
N THR A 346 1.41 -0.80 -11.89
CA THR A 346 0.26 -0.92 -10.98
C THR A 346 -0.88 -0.13 -11.57
N MET A 347 -2.03 -0.79 -11.78
CA MET A 347 -3.19 -0.18 -12.40
C MET A 347 -4.49 -0.90 -12.06
N VAL A 348 -5.58 -0.19 -12.25
CA VAL A 348 -6.94 -0.72 -12.22
C VAL A 348 -7.55 -0.57 -13.60
N ASN A 349 -8.17 -1.63 -14.11
CA ASN A 349 -9.01 -1.56 -15.31
C ASN A 349 -10.46 -1.86 -14.91
N VAL A 350 -11.36 -0.93 -15.18
CA VAL A 350 -12.80 -1.11 -15.04
C VAL A 350 -13.34 -1.39 -16.42
N VAL A 351 -13.77 -2.62 -16.64
CA VAL A 351 -14.30 -3.09 -17.92
C VAL A 351 -15.82 -2.99 -17.87
N PHE A 352 -16.39 -2.20 -18.76
CA PHE A 352 -17.83 -2.04 -18.86
C PHE A 352 -18.44 -3.13 -19.76
N LYS A 353 -19.69 -3.49 -19.49
CA LYS A 353 -20.43 -4.43 -20.33
C LYS A 353 -20.53 -3.94 -21.76
N GLN A 354 -20.43 -4.85 -22.68
CA GLN A 354 -20.65 -4.56 -24.08
C GLN A 354 -22.14 -4.25 -24.33
N THR A 355 -22.42 -3.22 -25.08
CA THR A 355 -23.80 -2.89 -25.46
C THR A 355 -24.27 -3.76 -26.63
N ASP A 356 -25.56 -4.06 -26.67
CA ASP A 356 -26.18 -4.61 -27.87
C ASP A 356 -26.01 -3.64 -29.02
N SER A 357 -25.49 -4.12 -30.12
CA SER A 357 -25.01 -3.23 -31.15
C SER A 357 -25.60 -3.51 -32.54
N ILE A 358 -26.05 -2.46 -33.20
CA ILE A 358 -26.37 -2.46 -34.65
C ILE A 358 -25.09 -2.53 -35.51
N PHE A 359 -23.89 -2.43 -34.89
CA PHE A 359 -22.59 -2.44 -35.58
C PHE A 359 -21.93 -3.83 -35.58
N GLY A 360 -22.60 -4.86 -35.06
CA GLY A 360 -22.09 -6.25 -34.98
C GLY A 360 -20.89 -6.39 -34.05
N ASP A 361 -20.00 -7.33 -34.37
CA ASP A 361 -18.85 -7.74 -33.54
C ASP A 361 -17.67 -6.77 -33.55
N SER A 362 -17.81 -5.61 -34.21
CA SER A 362 -16.73 -4.61 -34.29
C SER A 362 -16.52 -3.81 -33.03
N LEU A 363 -17.48 -3.83 -32.08
CA LEU A 363 -17.37 -3.10 -30.84
C LEU A 363 -16.42 -3.76 -29.86
N ARG A 364 -15.76 -2.93 -29.08
CA ARG A 364 -14.98 -3.34 -27.92
C ARG A 364 -15.67 -2.86 -26.64
N PRO A 365 -15.55 -3.57 -25.52
CA PRO A 365 -15.97 -3.04 -24.23
C PRO A 365 -15.33 -1.68 -23.97
N ASN A 366 -16.08 -0.77 -23.35
CA ASN A 366 -15.45 0.47 -22.87
C ASN A 366 -14.60 0.13 -21.64
N VAL A 367 -13.46 0.78 -21.49
CA VAL A 367 -12.54 0.54 -20.40
C VAL A 367 -12.05 1.85 -19.79
N LEU A 368 -12.20 1.99 -18.48
CA LEU A 368 -11.50 3.00 -17.73
C LEU A 368 -10.27 2.36 -17.09
N THR A 369 -9.08 2.83 -17.46
CA THR A 369 -7.80 2.42 -16.84
C THR A 369 -7.29 3.52 -15.93
N ILE A 370 -7.02 3.21 -14.66
CA ILE A 370 -6.39 4.11 -13.69
C ILE A 370 -4.95 3.63 -13.50
N TYR A 371 -3.99 4.42 -13.96
CA TYR A 371 -2.55 4.15 -13.84
C TYR A 371 -2.04 4.71 -12.51
N ILE A 372 -1.51 3.83 -11.65
CA ILE A 372 -1.03 4.20 -10.30
C ILE A 372 0.48 4.39 -10.30
N GLN A 373 1.20 3.53 -11.03
CA GLN A 373 2.66 3.65 -11.23
C GLN A 373 3.13 2.75 -12.40
N PRO A 374 4.28 3.06 -13.06
CA PRO A 374 5.18 4.19 -12.79
C PRO A 374 4.65 5.54 -13.28
N ASN A 375 3.76 5.54 -14.28
CA ASN A 375 3.09 6.74 -14.76
C ASN A 375 1.76 6.89 -14.00
N GLU A 376 1.43 8.11 -13.63
CA GLU A 376 0.19 8.44 -12.92
C GLU A 376 -0.81 9.08 -13.90
N GLY A 377 -2.07 8.64 -13.85
CA GLY A 377 -3.10 9.16 -14.74
C GLY A 377 -4.28 8.22 -14.92
N PHE A 378 -5.12 8.49 -15.88
CA PHE A 378 -6.17 7.57 -16.32
C PHE A 378 -6.43 7.67 -17.81
N SER A 379 -6.99 6.60 -18.39
CA SER A 379 -7.40 6.52 -19.79
C SER A 379 -8.83 5.98 -19.86
N LEU A 380 -9.66 6.63 -20.67
CA LEU A 380 -11.00 6.13 -21.01
C LEU A 380 -11.03 5.72 -22.48
N SER A 381 -11.18 4.43 -22.74
CA SER A 381 -11.33 3.87 -24.09
C SER A 381 -12.81 3.69 -24.41
N ILE A 382 -13.26 4.27 -25.50
CA ILE A 382 -14.63 4.16 -26.02
C ILE A 382 -14.61 3.85 -27.53
N ASN A 383 -15.75 3.42 -28.08
CA ASN A 383 -15.90 3.19 -29.48
C ASN A 383 -16.20 4.49 -30.25
N GLY A 384 -15.50 4.71 -31.34
CA GLY A 384 -15.72 5.85 -32.21
C GLY A 384 -15.67 5.46 -33.68
N LYS A 385 -16.20 6.33 -34.57
CA LYS A 385 -16.06 6.13 -36.02
C LYS A 385 -14.62 6.38 -36.41
N GLU A 386 -14.04 5.42 -37.12
CA GLU A 386 -12.73 5.58 -37.73
C GLU A 386 -12.77 6.66 -38.85
N VAL A 387 -11.67 7.40 -38.97
CA VAL A 387 -11.57 8.42 -40.02
C VAL A 387 -11.42 7.73 -41.37
N GLY A 388 -12.34 8.02 -42.32
CA GLY A 388 -12.35 7.43 -43.65
C GLY A 388 -13.73 7.52 -44.30
N GLU A 389 -13.80 7.08 -45.56
CA GLU A 389 -15.03 7.09 -46.37
C GLU A 389 -16.03 6.04 -45.90
N GLN A 390 -15.54 4.89 -45.44
CA GLN A 390 -16.36 3.81 -44.93
C GLN A 390 -16.72 4.03 -43.46
N PHE A 391 -17.90 3.56 -43.05
CA PHE A 391 -18.31 3.58 -41.66
C PHE A 391 -17.74 2.34 -40.96
N SER A 392 -16.60 2.51 -40.36
CA SER A 392 -15.96 1.51 -39.47
C SER A 392 -15.83 2.04 -38.05
N ILE A 393 -15.90 1.15 -37.05
CA ILE A 393 -15.78 1.49 -35.65
C ILE A 393 -14.41 1.03 -35.16
N ALA A 394 -13.72 1.92 -34.43
CA ALA A 394 -12.46 1.64 -33.75
C ALA A 394 -12.47 2.23 -32.35
N PRO A 395 -11.69 1.66 -31.39
CA PRO A 395 -11.53 2.26 -30.10
C PRO A 395 -10.76 3.59 -30.20
N ILE A 396 -11.22 4.61 -29.48
CA ILE A 396 -10.52 5.88 -29.26
C ILE A 396 -10.30 6.06 -27.77
N SER A 397 -9.15 6.62 -27.38
CA SER A 397 -8.79 6.84 -25.99
C SER A 397 -8.72 8.31 -25.64
N PHE A 398 -9.19 8.64 -24.45
CA PHE A 398 -9.00 9.92 -23.80
C PHE A 398 -8.04 9.72 -22.64
N ASP A 399 -6.86 10.27 -22.75
CA ASP A 399 -5.77 10.05 -21.81
C ASP A 399 -5.54 11.31 -20.98
N TYR A 400 -5.41 11.12 -19.67
CA TYR A 400 -4.92 12.12 -18.73
C TYR A 400 -3.67 11.57 -18.06
N GLU A 401 -2.57 12.26 -18.19
CA GLU A 401 -1.34 11.98 -17.44
C GLU A 401 -1.08 13.14 -16.47
N THR A 402 -0.70 12.81 -15.26
CA THR A 402 -0.30 13.80 -14.28
C THR A 402 1.03 14.41 -14.73
N ASP A 403 1.00 15.71 -15.03
CA ASP A 403 2.21 16.45 -15.41
C ASP A 403 3.01 16.78 -14.13
N ALA A 404 4.03 16.00 -13.86
CA ALA A 404 4.93 16.21 -12.74
C ALA A 404 5.66 17.56 -12.79
N THR A 405 5.65 18.26 -13.93
CA THR A 405 6.33 19.54 -14.10
C THR A 405 5.39 20.73 -13.95
N ALA A 406 4.09 20.58 -14.24
CA ALA A 406 3.12 21.67 -14.22
C ALA A 406 2.52 21.97 -12.84
N THR A 407 2.41 20.95 -11.97
CA THR A 407 1.74 21.07 -10.66
C THR A 407 2.68 20.87 -9.46
N GLY A 408 3.98 20.70 -9.70
CA GLY A 408 4.88 20.12 -8.71
C GLY A 408 4.75 18.60 -8.68
N ALA A 409 5.77 17.90 -8.25
CA ALA A 409 5.71 16.44 -8.12
C ALA A 409 4.61 16.05 -7.14
N SER A 410 3.86 14.98 -7.47
CA SER A 410 2.94 14.36 -6.51
C SER A 410 3.64 14.12 -5.18
N PRO A 411 2.98 14.37 -4.03
CA PRO A 411 3.58 14.07 -2.74
C PRO A 411 4.04 12.61 -2.69
N GLU A 412 5.22 12.38 -2.13
CA GLU A 412 5.64 11.01 -1.84
C GLU A 412 4.65 10.38 -0.86
N PRO A 413 4.31 9.09 -1.00
CA PRO A 413 3.30 8.44 -0.15
C PRO A 413 3.54 8.63 1.35
N TYR A 414 4.79 8.55 1.81
CA TYR A 414 5.11 8.76 3.23
C TYR A 414 4.93 10.22 3.66
N GLU A 415 5.21 11.19 2.79
CA GLU A 415 4.93 12.61 3.05
C GLU A 415 3.44 12.83 3.31
N LYS A 416 2.59 12.30 2.40
CA LYS A 416 1.13 12.38 2.54
C LYS A 416 0.65 11.71 3.82
N LEU A 417 1.12 10.49 4.10
CA LEU A 417 0.72 9.74 5.28
C LEU A 417 1.13 10.45 6.58
N ILE A 418 2.37 10.96 6.68
CA ILE A 418 2.79 11.72 7.87
C ILE A 418 1.94 12.99 8.02
N TYR A 419 1.67 13.71 6.92
CA TYR A 419 0.78 14.86 6.92
C TYR A 419 -0.62 14.51 7.47
N ASP A 420 -1.17 13.39 7.03
CA ASP A 420 -2.49 12.91 7.50
C ASP A 420 -2.48 12.61 9.00
N VAL A 421 -1.45 11.94 9.51
CA VAL A 421 -1.30 11.71 10.96
C VAL A 421 -1.24 13.02 11.72
N LEU A 422 -0.48 14.01 11.25
CA LEU A 422 -0.39 15.31 11.90
C LEU A 422 -1.75 16.03 11.97
N ASN A 423 -2.63 15.80 10.99
CA ASN A 423 -3.96 16.39 10.91
C ASN A 423 -5.10 15.49 11.45
N ASN A 424 -4.77 14.36 12.09
CA ASN A 424 -5.75 13.37 12.57
C ASN A 424 -6.68 12.82 11.48
N ASP A 425 -6.15 12.66 10.28
CA ASP A 425 -6.86 12.08 9.15
C ASP A 425 -6.41 10.63 8.94
N SER A 426 -7.25 9.67 9.27
CA SER A 426 -6.98 8.24 9.06
C SER A 426 -7.62 7.67 7.79
N THR A 427 -8.07 8.52 6.86
CA THR A 427 -8.69 8.10 5.59
C THR A 427 -7.79 7.15 4.79
N ASN A 428 -6.49 7.41 4.79
CA ASN A 428 -5.48 6.66 4.02
C ASN A 428 -4.77 5.58 4.86
N TYR A 429 -5.41 5.10 5.93
CA TYR A 429 -4.88 4.08 6.83
C TYR A 429 -5.82 2.90 6.96
N SER A 430 -5.25 1.74 7.26
CA SER A 430 -6.05 0.53 7.46
C SER A 430 -6.57 0.47 8.89
N HIS A 431 -7.88 0.27 9.03
CA HIS A 431 -8.52 0.05 10.32
C HIS A 431 -8.45 -1.42 10.73
N TRP A 432 -8.46 -1.70 12.04
CA TRP A 432 -8.40 -3.08 12.54
C TRP A 432 -9.46 -4.02 11.94
N HIS A 433 -10.70 -3.56 11.76
CA HIS A 433 -11.74 -4.38 11.14
C HIS A 433 -11.38 -4.84 9.72
N GLU A 434 -10.75 -3.98 8.94
CA GLU A 434 -10.29 -4.27 7.58
C GLU A 434 -9.12 -5.27 7.60
N VAL A 435 -8.14 -5.05 8.48
CA VAL A 435 -6.97 -5.94 8.66
C VAL A 435 -7.43 -7.32 9.12
N ARG A 436 -8.34 -7.39 10.09
CA ARG A 436 -8.88 -8.65 10.59
C ARG A 436 -9.62 -9.43 9.50
N ALA A 437 -10.51 -8.76 8.77
CA ALA A 437 -11.29 -9.40 7.72
C ALA A 437 -10.39 -9.90 6.56
N SER A 438 -9.39 -9.11 6.18
CA SER A 438 -8.42 -9.53 5.17
C SER A 438 -7.62 -10.76 5.61
N TRP A 439 -7.12 -10.82 6.86
CA TRP A 439 -6.42 -12.01 7.37
C TRP A 439 -7.32 -13.25 7.43
N GLN A 440 -8.59 -13.11 7.84
CA GLN A 440 -9.53 -14.23 7.83
C GLN A 440 -9.65 -14.89 6.46
N LEU A 441 -9.65 -14.12 5.39
CA LEU A 441 -9.72 -14.63 4.03
C LEU A 441 -8.39 -15.25 3.58
N ILE A 442 -7.28 -14.55 3.83
CA ILE A 442 -5.95 -14.97 3.40
C ILE A 442 -5.52 -16.27 4.08
N ASP A 443 -5.73 -16.40 5.38
CA ASP A 443 -5.41 -17.62 6.13
C ASP A 443 -6.17 -18.84 5.58
N ARG A 444 -7.41 -18.65 5.14
CA ARG A 444 -8.19 -19.73 4.50
C ARG A 444 -7.59 -20.15 3.16
N ILE A 445 -7.16 -19.19 2.34
CA ILE A 445 -6.53 -19.49 1.05
C ILE A 445 -5.21 -20.23 1.27
N GLU A 446 -4.38 -19.77 2.19
CA GLU A 446 -3.09 -20.39 2.51
C GLU A 446 -3.26 -21.80 3.09
N LYS A 447 -4.19 -21.96 4.02
CA LYS A 447 -4.53 -23.26 4.58
C LYS A 447 -4.93 -24.26 3.50
N LEU A 448 -5.78 -23.81 2.56
CA LEU A 448 -6.20 -24.66 1.45
C LEU A 448 -5.01 -25.03 0.55
N TRP A 449 -4.14 -24.06 0.25
CA TRP A 449 -2.93 -24.31 -0.55
C TRP A 449 -1.98 -25.30 0.11
N ALA A 450 -1.86 -25.26 1.43
CA ALA A 450 -1.02 -26.16 2.20
C ALA A 450 -1.60 -27.59 2.32
N GLU A 451 -2.91 -27.70 2.62
CA GLU A 451 -3.54 -28.99 2.96
C GLU A 451 -3.98 -29.80 1.73
N ASN A 452 -4.43 -29.16 0.67
CA ASN A 452 -5.07 -29.81 -0.47
C ASN A 452 -4.17 -29.96 -1.71
N GLY A 453 -2.87 -29.68 -1.59
CA GLY A 453 -1.93 -29.83 -2.70
C GLY A 453 -2.29 -28.98 -3.92
N ALA A 454 -2.87 -27.76 -3.69
CA ALA A 454 -3.16 -26.84 -4.78
C ALA A 454 -1.90 -26.60 -5.61
N PRO A 455 -1.98 -26.65 -6.96
CA PRO A 455 -0.81 -26.57 -7.80
C PRO A 455 -0.04 -25.25 -7.59
N LEU A 456 1.28 -25.36 -7.52
CA LEU A 456 2.17 -24.20 -7.65
C LEU A 456 2.62 -24.17 -9.13
N TYR A 457 2.02 -23.25 -9.87
CA TYR A 457 2.32 -23.12 -11.30
C TYR A 457 3.69 -22.45 -11.51
N GLU A 458 4.43 -22.94 -12.48
CA GLU A 458 5.66 -22.28 -12.90
C GLU A 458 5.37 -21.22 -13.98
N TYR A 459 6.08 -20.08 -13.92
CA TYR A 459 6.07 -19.09 -14.98
C TYR A 459 7.50 -18.59 -15.29
N LYS A 460 7.76 -18.27 -16.53
CA LYS A 460 9.06 -17.75 -16.96
C LYS A 460 9.29 -16.34 -16.47
N SER A 461 10.47 -16.06 -15.92
CA SER A 461 10.93 -14.67 -15.73
C SER A 461 10.78 -13.89 -17.04
N GLY A 462 10.13 -12.73 -16.98
CA GLY A 462 9.81 -11.92 -18.17
C GLY A 462 8.47 -12.25 -18.84
N SER A 463 7.66 -13.17 -18.28
CA SER A 463 6.25 -13.36 -18.68
C SER A 463 5.30 -12.51 -17.83
N MET A 464 3.99 -12.63 -18.05
CA MET A 464 2.97 -11.98 -17.21
C MET A 464 2.35 -12.93 -16.17
N GLY A 465 3.02 -14.02 -15.85
CA GLY A 465 2.55 -15.03 -14.90
C GLY A 465 2.20 -16.35 -15.58
N PRO A 466 1.63 -17.33 -14.85
CA PRO A 466 1.21 -18.61 -15.38
C PRO A 466 -0.06 -18.50 -16.23
N THR A 467 -0.18 -19.35 -17.26
CA THR A 467 -1.38 -19.41 -18.14
C THR A 467 -2.67 -19.67 -17.38
N ALA A 468 -2.62 -20.41 -16.27
CA ALA A 468 -3.77 -20.63 -15.41
C ALA A 468 -4.44 -19.31 -14.94
N SER A 469 -3.67 -18.21 -14.87
CA SER A 469 -4.22 -16.89 -14.58
C SER A 469 -5.08 -16.32 -15.73
N ASP A 470 -4.71 -16.62 -16.97
CA ASP A 470 -5.50 -16.24 -18.16
C ASP A 470 -6.73 -17.14 -18.31
N ASP A 471 -6.57 -18.44 -18.02
CA ASP A 471 -7.64 -19.42 -18.05
C ASP A 471 -8.77 -19.06 -17.08
N LEU A 472 -8.42 -18.57 -15.88
CA LEU A 472 -9.40 -18.09 -14.90
C LEU A 472 -10.31 -16.99 -15.50
N LEU A 473 -9.75 -15.98 -16.15
CA LEU A 473 -10.56 -14.91 -16.74
C LEU A 473 -11.41 -15.43 -17.90
N THR A 474 -10.86 -16.35 -18.71
CA THR A 474 -11.56 -16.97 -19.85
C THR A 474 -12.83 -17.70 -19.42
N GLU A 475 -12.85 -18.34 -18.23
CA GLU A 475 -14.06 -18.97 -17.69
C GLU A 475 -15.21 -17.98 -17.43
N TYR A 476 -14.88 -16.70 -17.23
CA TYR A 476 -15.85 -15.60 -17.09
C TYR A 476 -16.09 -14.83 -18.40
N GLY A 477 -15.55 -15.30 -19.52
CA GLY A 477 -15.64 -14.62 -20.81
C GLY A 477 -14.80 -13.32 -20.86
N ALA A 478 -13.85 -13.17 -19.94
CA ALA A 478 -12.99 -11.99 -19.81
C ALA A 478 -11.55 -12.28 -20.25
N GLU A 479 -10.79 -11.24 -20.44
CA GLU A 479 -9.34 -11.29 -20.65
C GLU A 479 -8.66 -10.12 -19.94
N TRP A 480 -7.36 -10.28 -19.62
CA TRP A 480 -6.60 -9.16 -19.05
C TRP A 480 -6.54 -8.01 -20.05
N VAL A 481 -6.94 -6.81 -19.64
CA VAL A 481 -6.83 -5.60 -20.45
C VAL A 481 -5.37 -5.23 -20.70
N TRP A 482 -4.56 -5.31 -19.65
CA TRP A 482 -3.14 -4.99 -19.75
C TRP A 482 -2.31 -6.23 -20.06
N LYS A 483 -1.84 -6.33 -21.30
CA LYS A 483 -1.01 -7.44 -21.82
C LYS A 483 0.26 -6.86 -22.45
N PRO A 484 1.25 -6.42 -21.63
CA PRO A 484 2.49 -5.90 -22.17
C PRO A 484 3.28 -7.02 -22.84
N GLU A 485 3.72 -6.77 -24.07
CA GLU A 485 4.60 -7.71 -24.76
C GLU A 485 6.00 -7.68 -24.17
N PRO A 486 6.70 -8.84 -24.13
CA PRO A 486 8.10 -8.89 -23.80
C PRO A 486 8.89 -8.00 -24.78
N LYS A 487 9.69 -7.08 -24.28
CA LYS A 487 10.68 -6.39 -25.14
C LYS A 487 11.75 -7.40 -25.50
N ASN A 488 11.86 -7.71 -26.79
CA ASN A 488 12.92 -8.54 -27.35
C ASN A 488 14.31 -7.96 -27.10
#